data_3fc9ed30b1162b5c3180febe78cc11f6
#
_entry.id   3fc9ed30b1162b5c3180febe78cc11f6
#
_cell.length_a   1.000
_cell.length_b   1.000
_cell.length_c   1.000
_cell.angle_alpha   90.00
_cell.angle_beta   90.00
_cell.angle_gamma   90.00
#
_symmetry.space_group_name_H-M   'P 1'
#
loop_
_entity.id
_entity.type
_entity.pdbx_description
1 polymer ?
#
loop_
_entity_poly.entity_id
_entity_poly.type
_entity_poly.pdbx_seq_one_letter_code
_entity_poly.pdbx_strand_id
1 'polypeptide(L)'
;AVKGEGVVCDSRDDERTQRAVAEFAAQLAKTSGGENPVTVADELPASGIRFVLDQTLPEEGYRLDVTPKGVEVRASRFPGFFYAVQSLRQMLPAAVYGTEPAPGEEWVLPCVSIEDAPRFAYRGMHLDVARHFFSVEEVKRYLDVMAIHKLNRFHWHLTDDQGWRIEIKRYPRLTQVGAWRSKSQIGSYEEKPATFEFGRYGGFYTQDEIREVVAYAAERYITVIPEIEMPGHSLAALTAYPWLG
;
A
#
# COMPACT_ATOMS: atom_id res chain seq x y z
N ALA A 1 13.68 23.53 8.10
CA ALA A 1 13.56 23.07 6.71
C ALA A 1 14.04 21.63 6.62
N VAL A 2 13.54 20.89 5.64
CA VAL A 2 13.97 19.49 5.39
C VAL A 2 14.57 19.28 4.00
N LYS A 3 14.44 20.28 3.13
CA LYS A 3 15.10 20.28 1.83
C LYS A 3 16.62 20.34 2.02
N GLY A 4 17.33 19.37 1.45
CA GLY A 4 18.79 19.30 1.52
C GLY A 4 19.34 18.75 2.84
N GLU A 5 18.49 18.33 3.79
CA GLU A 5 18.94 17.71 5.03
C GLU A 5 19.37 16.26 4.79
N GLY A 6 20.48 15.86 5.42
CA GLY A 6 20.90 14.47 5.44
C GLY A 6 19.90 13.59 6.20
N VAL A 7 19.67 12.40 5.66
CA VAL A 7 18.84 11.37 6.28
C VAL A 7 19.74 10.23 6.74
N VAL A 8 19.69 9.90 8.01
CA VAL A 8 20.56 8.87 8.60
C VAL A 8 19.72 7.79 9.26
N CYS A 9 20.02 6.53 8.90
CA CYS A 9 19.41 5.34 9.46
C CYS A 9 20.41 4.61 10.36
N ASP A 10 19.95 4.10 11.49
CA ASP A 10 20.76 3.26 12.38
C ASP A 10 21.19 1.99 11.64
N SER A 11 22.48 1.61 11.71
CA SER A 11 23.00 0.42 11.04
C SER A 11 22.38 -0.89 11.54
N ARG A 12 21.81 -0.88 12.74
CA ARG A 12 21.11 -2.01 13.34
C ARG A 12 19.69 -2.21 12.81
N ASP A 13 19.16 -1.26 12.03
CA ASP A 13 17.85 -1.39 11.39
C ASP A 13 17.88 -2.44 10.28
N ASP A 14 16.77 -3.14 10.10
CA ASP A 14 16.62 -4.11 9.04
C ASP A 14 16.59 -3.47 7.64
N GLU A 15 16.86 -4.28 6.60
CA GLU A 15 16.92 -3.80 5.21
C GLU A 15 15.59 -3.18 4.72
N ARG A 16 14.44 -3.59 5.26
CA ARG A 16 13.14 -3.02 4.89
C ARG A 16 13.00 -1.61 5.43
N THR A 17 13.44 -1.38 6.67
CA THR A 17 13.52 -0.04 7.26
C THR A 17 14.43 0.85 6.45
N GLN A 18 15.64 0.39 6.13
CA GLN A 18 16.60 1.14 5.32
C GLN A 18 16.03 1.51 3.95
N ARG A 19 15.35 0.57 3.27
CA ARG A 19 14.68 0.86 1.99
C ARG A 19 13.56 1.90 2.13
N ALA A 20 12.68 1.77 3.13
CA ALA A 20 11.59 2.73 3.34
C ALA A 20 12.11 4.15 3.63
N VAL A 21 13.20 4.25 4.38
CA VAL A 21 13.89 5.53 4.65
C VAL A 21 14.49 6.09 3.37
N ALA A 22 15.15 5.27 2.56
CA ALA A 22 15.74 5.68 1.29
C ALA A 22 14.67 6.13 0.28
N GLU A 23 13.54 5.43 0.20
CA GLU A 23 12.39 5.83 -0.64
C GLU A 23 11.79 7.17 -0.19
N PHE A 24 11.67 7.40 1.12
CA PHE A 24 11.22 8.67 1.66
C PHE A 24 12.17 9.81 1.28
N ALA A 25 13.47 9.62 1.48
CA ALA A 25 14.49 10.61 1.13
C ALA A 25 14.52 10.92 -0.38
N ALA A 26 14.43 9.88 -1.22
CA ALA A 26 14.37 10.03 -2.67
C ALA A 26 13.11 10.80 -3.12
N GLN A 27 11.96 10.51 -2.51
CA GLN A 27 10.72 11.23 -2.79
C GLN A 27 10.81 12.69 -2.37
N LEU A 28 11.35 12.96 -1.18
CA LEU A 28 11.58 14.31 -0.69
C LEU A 28 12.53 15.09 -1.59
N ALA A 29 13.65 14.49 -1.98
CA ALA A 29 14.62 15.11 -2.90
C ALA A 29 13.97 15.45 -4.24
N LYS A 30 13.25 14.48 -4.82
CA LYS A 30 12.55 14.63 -6.09
C LYS A 30 11.56 15.80 -6.09
N THR A 31 10.73 15.89 -5.07
CA THR A 31 9.63 16.87 -5.04
C THR A 31 10.06 18.24 -4.50
N SER A 32 11.05 18.29 -3.60
CA SER A 32 11.59 19.55 -3.11
C SER A 32 12.58 20.20 -4.09
N GLY A 33 13.12 19.42 -5.04
CA GLY A 33 14.21 19.85 -5.93
C GLY A 33 15.53 20.07 -5.17
N GLY A 34 15.75 19.33 -4.07
CA GLY A 34 16.98 19.28 -3.27
C GLY A 34 17.66 17.93 -3.37
N GLU A 35 18.72 17.76 -2.59
CA GLU A 35 19.39 16.50 -2.37
C GLU A 35 19.24 16.11 -0.90
N ASN A 36 18.67 14.94 -0.63
CA ASN A 36 18.55 14.39 0.71
C ASN A 36 19.39 13.11 0.79
N PRO A 37 20.71 13.21 0.97
CA PRO A 37 21.58 12.05 0.99
C PRO A 37 21.24 11.11 2.15
N VAL A 38 21.22 9.82 1.88
CA VAL A 38 20.95 8.78 2.87
C VAL A 38 22.25 8.10 3.27
N THR A 39 22.46 7.96 4.56
CA THR A 39 23.57 7.22 5.15
C THR A 39 23.05 6.19 6.15
N VAL A 40 23.71 5.05 6.23
CA VAL A 40 23.51 4.07 7.31
C VAL A 40 24.76 4.14 8.20
N ALA A 41 24.59 4.36 9.49
CA ALA A 41 25.70 4.61 10.41
C ALA A 41 25.45 4.02 11.80
N ASP A 42 26.53 3.66 12.48
CA ASP A 42 26.51 3.20 13.88
C ASP A 42 26.32 4.38 14.85
N GLU A 43 26.87 5.53 14.49
CA GLU A 43 26.73 6.78 15.25
C GLU A 43 25.91 7.79 14.46
N LEU A 44 24.83 8.27 15.07
CA LEU A 44 23.91 9.19 14.45
C LEU A 44 24.31 10.64 14.74
N PRO A 45 24.32 11.54 13.74
CA PRO A 45 24.64 12.93 13.93
C PRO A 45 23.61 13.64 14.85
N ALA A 46 23.99 14.78 15.42
CA ALA A 46 23.10 15.57 16.28
C ALA A 46 22.03 16.35 15.50
N SER A 47 22.13 16.43 14.17
CA SER A 47 21.22 17.19 13.28
C SER A 47 20.80 16.34 12.08
N GLY A 48 19.88 16.85 11.27
CA GLY A 48 19.31 16.15 10.13
C GLY A 48 18.06 15.34 10.48
N ILE A 49 17.71 14.40 9.61
CA ILE A 49 16.59 13.47 9.81
C ILE A 49 17.18 12.12 10.22
N ARG A 50 16.89 11.69 11.44
CA ARG A 50 17.51 10.50 12.05
C ARG A 50 16.47 9.44 12.34
N PHE A 51 16.74 8.21 11.95
CA PHE A 51 15.95 7.03 12.27
C PHE A 51 16.73 6.19 13.28
N VAL A 52 16.19 6.04 14.48
CA VAL A 52 16.87 5.50 15.67
C VAL A 52 16.14 4.26 16.15
N LEU A 53 16.83 3.13 16.25
CA LEU A 53 16.26 1.91 16.80
C LEU A 53 16.03 2.04 18.31
N ASP A 54 14.79 1.86 18.76
CA ASP A 54 14.39 1.87 20.17
C ASP A 54 13.49 0.66 20.47
N GLN A 55 14.09 -0.40 21.02
CA GLN A 55 13.45 -1.66 21.33
C GLN A 55 12.40 -1.57 22.46
N THR A 56 12.25 -0.42 23.11
CA THR A 56 11.27 -0.23 24.19
C THR A 56 9.87 0.10 23.64
N LEU A 57 9.77 0.52 22.37
CA LEU A 57 8.51 0.89 21.74
C LEU A 57 7.74 -0.35 21.23
N PRO A 58 6.40 -0.27 21.16
CA PRO A 58 5.58 -1.32 20.55
C PRO A 58 5.97 -1.57 19.08
N GLU A 59 5.70 -2.77 18.55
CA GLU A 59 6.09 -3.19 17.20
C GLU A 59 5.64 -2.20 16.10
N GLU A 60 4.39 -1.74 16.16
CA GLU A 60 3.81 -0.77 15.22
C GLU A 60 3.85 0.67 15.77
N GLY A 61 4.45 0.89 16.95
CA GLY A 61 4.55 2.19 17.59
C GLY A 61 5.79 2.96 17.15
N TYR A 62 5.71 4.28 17.27
CA TYR A 62 6.86 5.15 17.00
C TYR A 62 6.78 6.43 17.87
N ARG A 63 7.93 7.06 18.02
CA ARG A 63 8.06 8.42 18.53
C ARG A 63 8.71 9.29 17.45
N LEU A 64 8.20 10.49 17.25
CA LEU A 64 8.68 11.44 16.27
C LEU A 64 8.81 12.82 16.93
N ASP A 65 10.03 13.31 17.02
CA ASP A 65 10.36 14.62 17.55
C ASP A 65 10.93 15.52 16.46
N VAL A 66 10.26 16.64 16.19
CA VAL A 66 10.71 17.70 15.28
C VAL A 66 11.08 18.92 16.10
N THR A 67 12.34 19.33 16.01
CA THR A 67 12.89 20.47 16.74
C THR A 67 13.67 21.39 15.76
N PRO A 68 14.02 22.62 16.19
CA PRO A 68 14.91 23.46 15.35
C PRO A 68 16.29 22.83 15.04
N LYS A 69 16.70 21.81 15.79
CA LYS A 69 17.99 21.13 15.59
C LYS A 69 17.90 19.97 14.59
N GLY A 70 16.69 19.43 14.35
CA GLY A 70 16.52 18.30 13.46
C GLY A 70 15.27 17.48 13.78
N VAL A 71 15.14 16.37 13.07
CA VAL A 71 14.05 15.40 13.18
C VAL A 71 14.61 14.10 13.74
N GLU A 72 13.97 13.54 14.75
CA GLU A 72 14.30 12.22 15.27
C GLU A 72 13.09 11.31 15.23
N VAL A 73 13.22 10.18 14.58
CA VAL A 73 12.21 9.11 14.51
C VAL A 73 12.74 7.92 15.28
N ARG A 74 11.97 7.44 16.26
CA ARG A 74 12.28 6.23 17.04
C ARG A 74 11.21 5.18 16.82
N ALA A 75 11.62 3.95 16.57
CA ALA A 75 10.75 2.78 16.51
C ALA A 75 11.52 1.51 16.85
N SER A 76 10.81 0.44 17.19
CA SER A 76 11.45 -0.84 17.51
C SER A 76 11.64 -1.74 16.29
N ARG A 77 10.86 -1.52 15.22
CA ARG A 77 10.84 -2.35 14.01
C ARG A 77 10.35 -1.56 12.80
N PHE A 78 10.50 -2.17 11.60
CA PHE A 78 10.05 -1.64 10.31
C PHE A 78 8.65 -1.00 10.33
N PRO A 79 7.56 -1.63 10.83
CA PRO A 79 6.24 -1.02 10.76
C PRO A 79 6.14 0.33 11.48
N GLY A 80 6.78 0.47 12.64
CA GLY A 80 6.82 1.74 13.37
C GLY A 80 7.52 2.85 12.58
N PHE A 81 8.67 2.56 11.99
CA PHE A 81 9.39 3.48 11.10
C PHE A 81 8.57 3.83 9.86
N PHE A 82 7.94 2.84 9.24
CA PHE A 82 7.09 3.04 8.08
C PHE A 82 5.92 3.99 8.39
N TYR A 83 5.26 3.82 9.53
CA TYR A 83 4.16 4.71 9.95
C TYR A 83 4.63 6.11 10.34
N ALA A 84 5.80 6.23 10.94
CA ALA A 84 6.41 7.54 11.20
C ALA A 84 6.70 8.30 9.90
N VAL A 85 7.18 7.62 8.86
CA VAL A 85 7.38 8.20 7.53
C VAL A 85 6.05 8.72 6.96
N GLN A 86 4.94 7.99 7.15
CA GLN A 86 3.62 8.50 6.69
C GLN A 86 3.23 9.77 7.45
N SER A 87 3.51 9.86 8.76
CA SER A 87 3.28 11.08 9.52
C SER A 87 4.15 12.25 9.08
N LEU A 88 5.43 12.00 8.77
CA LEU A 88 6.31 13.02 8.18
C LEU A 88 5.75 13.53 6.85
N ARG A 89 5.30 12.64 5.97
CA ARG A 89 4.69 13.02 4.68
C ARG A 89 3.43 13.88 4.86
N GLN A 90 2.59 13.55 5.84
CA GLN A 90 1.35 14.30 6.12
C GLN A 90 1.60 15.69 6.71
N MET A 91 2.75 15.94 7.32
CA MET A 91 3.15 17.26 7.83
C MET A 91 3.85 18.13 6.77
N LEU A 92 4.25 17.54 5.64
CA LEU A 92 4.85 18.23 4.51
C LEU A 92 3.78 18.77 3.55
N PRO A 93 4.12 19.71 2.64
CA PRO A 93 3.21 20.10 1.57
C PRO A 93 2.70 18.89 0.77
N ALA A 94 1.45 18.95 0.28
CA ALA A 94 0.86 17.88 -0.52
C ALA A 94 1.68 17.50 -1.76
N ALA A 95 2.51 18.42 -2.24
CA ALA A 95 3.48 18.19 -3.29
C ALA A 95 4.46 17.04 -3.01
N VAL A 96 4.62 16.61 -1.74
CA VAL A 96 5.45 15.44 -1.39
C VAL A 96 4.97 14.15 -2.06
N TYR A 97 3.71 14.07 -2.44
CA TYR A 97 3.14 12.93 -3.18
C TYR A 97 3.23 13.09 -4.71
N GLY A 98 3.79 14.20 -5.18
CA GLY A 98 3.94 14.51 -6.60
C GLY A 98 5.07 13.75 -7.29
N THR A 99 5.16 13.94 -8.59
CA THR A 99 6.20 13.34 -9.45
C THR A 99 7.23 14.34 -9.92
N GLU A 100 6.99 15.64 -9.72
CA GLU A 100 7.82 16.74 -10.19
C GLU A 100 8.23 17.67 -9.04
N PRO A 101 9.34 18.41 -9.19
CA PRO A 101 9.72 19.41 -8.22
C PRO A 101 8.67 20.52 -8.06
N ALA A 102 8.42 20.94 -6.82
CA ALA A 102 7.51 22.02 -6.47
C ALA A 102 8.29 23.18 -5.82
N PRO A 103 8.94 24.06 -6.61
CA PRO A 103 9.86 25.08 -6.11
C PRO A 103 9.18 26.20 -5.33
N GLY A 104 7.85 26.34 -5.44
CA GLY A 104 7.05 27.34 -4.70
C GLY A 104 6.62 26.89 -3.30
N GLU A 105 6.88 25.64 -2.92
CA GLU A 105 6.47 25.10 -1.63
C GLU A 105 7.54 25.33 -0.54
N GLU A 106 7.06 25.58 0.67
CA GLU A 106 7.92 25.62 1.86
C GLU A 106 8.13 24.23 2.46
N TRP A 107 9.28 23.65 2.20
CA TRP A 107 9.66 22.32 2.68
C TRP A 107 10.12 22.37 4.14
N VAL A 108 9.16 22.63 5.03
CA VAL A 108 9.38 22.73 6.48
C VAL A 108 8.44 21.81 7.24
N LEU A 109 8.90 21.32 8.38
CA LEU A 109 8.08 20.58 9.33
C LEU A 109 7.81 21.48 10.54
N PRO A 110 6.60 21.48 11.10
CA PRO A 110 6.32 22.15 12.36
C PRO A 110 7.09 21.46 13.49
N CYS A 111 7.55 22.24 14.49
CA CYS A 111 8.09 21.64 15.72
C CYS A 111 6.97 20.92 16.46
N VAL A 112 7.16 19.62 16.71
CA VAL A 112 6.15 18.76 17.31
C VAL A 112 6.82 17.54 17.96
N SER A 113 6.20 17.00 19.00
CA SER A 113 6.51 15.68 19.56
C SER A 113 5.27 14.79 19.43
N ILE A 114 5.42 13.66 18.78
CA ILE A 114 4.36 12.67 18.53
C ILE A 114 4.80 11.34 19.12
N GLU A 115 3.95 10.73 19.91
CA GLU A 115 4.02 9.34 20.31
C GLU A 115 2.74 8.66 19.83
N ASP A 116 2.86 7.67 18.96
CA ASP A 116 1.72 7.06 18.29
C ASP A 116 1.91 5.54 18.19
N ALA A 117 0.80 4.83 18.36
CA ALA A 117 0.70 3.40 18.14
C ALA A 117 -0.74 3.05 17.72
N PRO A 118 -0.96 2.06 16.86
CA PRO A 118 -2.30 1.69 16.42
C PRO A 118 -3.19 1.26 17.61
N ARG A 119 -4.39 1.81 17.67
CA ARG A 119 -5.42 1.37 18.63
C ARG A 119 -5.97 -0.02 18.29
N PHE A 120 -6.06 -0.35 16.99
CA PHE A 120 -6.58 -1.62 16.50
C PHE A 120 -5.50 -2.37 15.70
N ALA A 121 -5.32 -3.65 16.02
CA ALA A 121 -4.37 -4.51 15.31
C ALA A 121 -4.80 -4.80 13.85
N TYR A 122 -6.11 -4.88 13.59
CA TYR A 122 -6.66 -5.07 12.25
C TYR A 122 -7.20 -3.74 11.71
N ARG A 123 -6.58 -3.23 10.65
CA ARG A 123 -6.99 -2.00 9.96
C ARG A 123 -7.05 -2.29 8.47
N GLY A 124 -8.22 -2.71 8.01
CA GLY A 124 -8.39 -3.26 6.67
C GLY A 124 -9.21 -2.42 5.72
N MET A 125 -8.94 -2.65 4.43
CA MET A 125 -9.80 -2.22 3.32
C MET A 125 -10.06 -3.40 2.41
N HIS A 126 -11.24 -3.39 1.79
CA HIS A 126 -11.72 -4.41 0.87
C HIS A 126 -11.78 -3.85 -0.55
N LEU A 127 -11.35 -4.66 -1.54
CA LEU A 127 -11.51 -4.34 -2.95
C LEU A 127 -12.13 -5.53 -3.68
N ASP A 128 -13.32 -5.32 -4.23
CA ASP A 128 -14.01 -6.28 -5.08
C ASP A 128 -13.52 -6.12 -6.54
N VAL A 129 -12.69 -7.05 -6.98
CA VAL A 129 -12.21 -7.12 -8.36
C VAL A 129 -13.00 -8.11 -9.22
N ALA A 130 -13.94 -8.84 -8.60
CA ALA A 130 -14.75 -9.84 -9.29
C ALA A 130 -15.90 -9.18 -10.08
N ARG A 131 -16.64 -8.23 -9.47
CA ARG A 131 -17.71 -7.50 -10.16
C ARG A 131 -17.15 -6.56 -11.21
N HIS A 132 -16.05 -5.87 -10.89
CA HIS A 132 -15.27 -5.08 -11.85
C HIS A 132 -13.78 -5.41 -11.71
N PHE A 133 -13.12 -5.72 -12.83
CA PHE A 133 -11.70 -6.04 -12.84
C PHE A 133 -10.86 -4.76 -12.75
N PHE A 134 -9.86 -4.79 -11.89
CA PHE A 134 -8.84 -3.75 -11.76
C PHE A 134 -7.47 -4.33 -12.13
N SER A 135 -6.68 -3.58 -12.86
CA SER A 135 -5.31 -3.98 -13.22
C SER A 135 -4.39 -4.07 -11.99
N VAL A 136 -3.26 -4.74 -12.14
CA VAL A 136 -2.22 -4.80 -11.10
C VAL A 136 -1.80 -3.39 -10.66
N GLU A 137 -1.65 -2.47 -11.61
CA GLU A 137 -1.27 -1.08 -11.32
C GLU A 137 -2.32 -0.33 -10.50
N GLU A 138 -3.60 -0.58 -10.75
CA GLU A 138 -4.69 0.01 -9.95
C GLU A 138 -4.72 -0.58 -8.54
N VAL A 139 -4.50 -1.89 -8.40
CA VAL A 139 -4.39 -2.55 -7.09
C VAL A 139 -3.19 -1.99 -6.30
N LYS A 140 -2.05 -1.79 -6.93
CA LYS A 140 -0.88 -1.16 -6.29
C LYS A 140 -1.17 0.26 -5.82
N ARG A 141 -1.86 1.08 -6.63
CA ARG A 141 -2.30 2.43 -6.21
C ARG A 141 -3.23 2.37 -5.01
N TYR A 142 -4.13 1.39 -4.97
CA TYR A 142 -5.00 1.17 -3.83
C TYR A 142 -4.19 0.84 -2.56
N LEU A 143 -3.17 -0.02 -2.67
CA LEU A 143 -2.23 -0.33 -1.58
C LEU A 143 -1.43 0.90 -1.14
N ASP A 144 -1.02 1.78 -2.04
CA ASP A 144 -0.35 3.04 -1.71
C ASP A 144 -1.25 3.96 -0.86
N VAL A 145 -2.53 4.08 -1.24
CA VAL A 145 -3.52 4.84 -0.45
C VAL A 145 -3.72 4.21 0.92
N MET A 146 -3.84 2.88 1.00
CA MET A 146 -3.91 2.17 2.27
C MET A 146 -2.70 2.46 3.16
N ALA A 147 -1.50 2.45 2.58
CA ALA A 147 -0.24 2.72 3.28
C ALA A 147 -0.21 4.14 3.88
N ILE A 148 -0.62 5.16 3.12
CA ILE A 148 -0.71 6.56 3.57
C ILE A 148 -1.61 6.67 4.83
N HIS A 149 -2.66 5.87 4.89
CA HIS A 149 -3.60 5.81 6.03
C HIS A 149 -3.20 4.80 7.11
N LYS A 150 -2.00 4.21 7.06
CA LYS A 150 -1.49 3.23 8.03
C LYS A 150 -2.38 1.99 8.17
N LEU A 151 -3.09 1.61 7.10
CA LEU A 151 -3.88 0.38 7.04
C LEU A 151 -2.95 -0.80 6.77
N ASN A 152 -3.26 -1.98 7.35
CA ASN A 152 -2.36 -3.12 7.33
C ASN A 152 -2.98 -4.43 6.86
N ARG A 153 -4.24 -4.43 6.41
CA ARG A 153 -4.93 -5.61 5.87
C ARG A 153 -5.65 -5.25 4.58
N PHE A 154 -5.25 -5.90 3.50
CA PHE A 154 -5.91 -5.80 2.20
C PHE A 154 -6.75 -7.04 1.94
N HIS A 155 -8.06 -6.89 2.03
CA HIS A 155 -9.03 -7.93 1.71
C HIS A 155 -9.31 -7.89 0.20
N TRP A 156 -8.77 -8.86 -0.53
CA TRP A 156 -8.82 -8.94 -1.98
C TRP A 156 -9.88 -9.95 -2.42
N HIS A 157 -11.06 -9.45 -2.80
CA HIS A 157 -12.19 -10.25 -3.24
C HIS A 157 -12.02 -10.67 -4.71
N LEU A 158 -11.47 -11.87 -4.91
CA LEU A 158 -10.94 -12.33 -6.19
C LEU A 158 -11.96 -13.09 -7.04
N THR A 159 -13.04 -13.61 -6.44
CA THR A 159 -14.01 -14.44 -7.16
C THR A 159 -15.43 -14.15 -6.73
N ASP A 160 -16.36 -14.13 -7.71
CA ASP A 160 -17.79 -14.00 -7.48
C ASP A 160 -18.56 -14.47 -8.73
N ASP A 161 -19.88 -14.34 -8.76
CA ASP A 161 -20.74 -14.72 -9.88
C ASP A 161 -20.33 -14.08 -11.21
N GLN A 162 -19.83 -12.84 -11.17
CA GLN A 162 -19.51 -12.03 -12.34
C GLN A 162 -18.10 -12.26 -12.87
N GLY A 163 -17.23 -12.95 -12.12
CA GLY A 163 -15.90 -13.24 -12.60
C GLY A 163 -14.99 -13.95 -11.60
N TRP A 164 -14.15 -14.80 -12.14
CA TRP A 164 -13.04 -15.47 -11.44
C TRP A 164 -11.72 -14.81 -11.83
N ARG A 165 -10.99 -14.20 -10.88
CA ARG A 165 -9.86 -13.31 -11.18
C ARG A 165 -8.48 -13.89 -10.85
N ILE A 166 -8.37 -15.07 -10.24
CA ILE A 166 -7.10 -15.68 -9.86
C ILE A 166 -6.79 -16.92 -10.71
N GLU A 167 -5.61 -16.95 -11.31
CA GLU A 167 -5.14 -18.10 -12.09
C GLU A 167 -4.95 -19.35 -11.21
N ILE A 168 -5.62 -20.44 -11.55
CA ILE A 168 -5.39 -21.78 -10.99
C ILE A 168 -4.91 -22.71 -12.10
N LYS A 169 -3.61 -22.94 -12.18
CA LYS A 169 -3.00 -23.72 -13.28
C LYS A 169 -3.61 -25.09 -13.46
N ARG A 170 -4.02 -25.77 -12.36
CA ARG A 170 -4.70 -27.06 -12.39
C ARG A 170 -6.12 -26.97 -13.00
N TYR A 171 -6.75 -25.81 -12.94
CA TYR A 171 -8.13 -25.58 -13.40
C TYR A 171 -8.18 -24.37 -14.36
N PRO A 172 -7.57 -24.46 -15.55
CA PRO A 172 -7.36 -23.32 -16.41
C PRO A 172 -8.65 -22.66 -16.93
N ARG A 173 -9.75 -23.42 -17.03
CA ARG A 173 -11.05 -22.86 -17.46
C ARG A 173 -11.61 -21.84 -16.49
N LEU A 174 -11.18 -21.81 -15.22
CA LEU A 174 -11.57 -20.78 -14.28
C LEU A 174 -11.24 -19.37 -14.79
N THR A 175 -10.09 -19.21 -15.45
CA THR A 175 -9.69 -17.92 -16.05
C THR A 175 -9.96 -17.83 -17.54
N GLN A 176 -9.91 -18.95 -18.29
CA GLN A 176 -10.24 -18.95 -19.72
C GLN A 176 -11.71 -18.64 -20.00
N VAL A 177 -12.62 -19.11 -19.14
CA VAL A 177 -14.07 -18.98 -19.23
C VAL A 177 -14.61 -18.07 -18.13
N GLY A 178 -14.34 -18.43 -16.87
CA GLY A 178 -14.92 -17.76 -15.68
C GLY A 178 -14.47 -16.31 -15.48
N ALA A 179 -13.35 -15.89 -16.08
CA ALA A 179 -12.89 -14.50 -15.98
C ALA A 179 -13.62 -13.53 -16.95
N TRP A 180 -14.49 -14.03 -17.82
CA TRP A 180 -15.05 -13.26 -18.91
C TRP A 180 -16.59 -13.32 -18.92
N ARG A 181 -17.22 -12.19 -19.24
CA ARG A 181 -18.68 -12.08 -19.41
C ARG A 181 -19.03 -11.30 -20.67
N SER A 182 -20.23 -11.54 -21.22
CA SER A 182 -20.70 -10.90 -22.44
C SER A 182 -21.52 -9.63 -22.20
N LYS A 183 -21.88 -9.36 -20.96
CA LYS A 183 -22.62 -8.16 -20.55
C LYS A 183 -22.31 -7.79 -19.11
N SER A 184 -22.42 -6.50 -18.80
CA SER A 184 -22.31 -5.97 -17.44
C SER A 184 -23.59 -5.20 -17.10
N GLN A 185 -24.12 -5.34 -15.89
CA GLN A 185 -25.22 -4.53 -15.43
C GLN A 185 -24.75 -3.10 -15.18
N ILE A 186 -25.56 -2.13 -15.62
CA ILE A 186 -25.35 -0.70 -15.35
C ILE A 186 -26.30 -0.31 -14.21
N GLY A 187 -25.82 0.56 -13.31
CA GLY A 187 -26.60 1.03 -12.16
C GLY A 187 -26.70 0.02 -11.03
N SER A 188 -27.67 0.24 -10.15
CA SER A 188 -27.90 -0.59 -8.97
C SER A 188 -28.42 -1.98 -9.37
N TYR A 189 -27.97 -3.01 -8.64
CA TYR A 189 -28.49 -4.38 -8.79
C TYR A 189 -29.99 -4.49 -8.49
N GLU A 190 -30.53 -3.56 -7.71
CA GLU A 190 -31.96 -3.51 -7.34
C GLU A 190 -32.84 -2.82 -8.40
N GLU A 191 -32.26 -2.10 -9.37
CA GLU A 191 -33.01 -1.41 -10.41
C GLU A 191 -33.80 -2.39 -11.30
N LYS A 192 -35.08 -2.09 -11.55
CA LYS A 192 -35.97 -2.88 -12.39
C LYS A 192 -36.67 -1.97 -13.42
N PRO A 193 -36.62 -2.25 -14.73
CA PRO A 193 -35.85 -3.35 -15.35
C PRO A 193 -34.32 -3.11 -15.30
N ALA A 194 -33.53 -4.19 -15.16
CA ALA A 194 -32.11 -4.09 -15.18
C ALA A 194 -31.57 -3.63 -16.57
N THR A 195 -30.66 -2.68 -16.57
CA THR A 195 -30.01 -2.18 -17.79
C THR A 195 -28.62 -2.84 -17.93
N PHE A 196 -28.23 -3.17 -19.17
CA PHE A 196 -26.97 -3.85 -19.43
C PHE A 196 -26.18 -3.15 -20.53
N GLU A 197 -24.87 -3.05 -20.31
CA GLU A 197 -23.89 -2.82 -21.36
C GLU A 197 -23.43 -4.16 -21.94
N PHE A 198 -23.47 -4.30 -23.27
CA PHE A 198 -23.09 -5.52 -23.97
C PHE A 198 -21.67 -5.40 -24.50
N GLY A 199 -20.89 -6.44 -24.33
CA GLY A 199 -19.51 -6.53 -24.79
C GLY A 199 -18.73 -7.55 -23.95
N ARG A 200 -17.63 -8.04 -24.52
CA ARG A 200 -16.73 -8.92 -23.76
C ARG A 200 -16.00 -8.09 -22.71
N TYR A 201 -16.23 -8.41 -21.44
CA TYR A 201 -15.60 -7.76 -20.30
C TYR A 201 -14.98 -8.80 -19.38
N GLY A 202 -13.81 -8.48 -18.82
CA GLY A 202 -13.15 -9.31 -17.80
C GLY A 202 -11.65 -9.13 -17.79
N GLY A 203 -11.00 -10.00 -17.04
CA GLY A 203 -9.58 -10.05 -16.78
C GLY A 203 -9.29 -10.99 -15.64
N PHE A 204 -8.04 -11.32 -15.44
CA PHE A 204 -7.59 -12.12 -14.30
C PHE A 204 -6.13 -11.81 -14.00
N TYR A 205 -5.68 -12.22 -12.83
CA TYR A 205 -4.27 -12.13 -12.42
C TYR A 205 -3.63 -13.49 -12.57
N THR A 206 -2.47 -13.52 -13.20
CA THR A 206 -1.57 -14.67 -13.21
C THR A 206 -1.00 -14.90 -11.81
N GLN A 207 -0.49 -16.10 -11.54
CA GLN A 207 0.15 -16.38 -10.26
C GLN A 207 1.37 -15.46 -10.01
N ASP A 208 2.07 -15.05 -11.06
CA ASP A 208 3.21 -14.14 -10.94
C ASP A 208 2.75 -12.72 -10.56
N GLU A 209 1.68 -12.21 -11.17
CA GLU A 209 1.06 -10.94 -10.80
C GLU A 209 0.52 -10.95 -9.36
N ILE A 210 -0.06 -12.08 -8.90
CA ILE A 210 -0.46 -12.23 -7.49
C ILE A 210 0.75 -12.13 -6.56
N ARG A 211 1.86 -12.82 -6.88
CA ARG A 211 3.11 -12.74 -6.09
C ARG A 211 3.66 -11.32 -6.06
N GLU A 212 3.62 -10.63 -7.20
CA GLU A 212 4.04 -9.23 -7.31
C GLU A 212 3.22 -8.31 -6.39
N VAL A 213 1.89 -8.43 -6.40
CA VAL A 213 1.01 -7.65 -5.53
C VAL A 213 1.27 -7.97 -4.05
N VAL A 214 1.44 -9.25 -3.69
CA VAL A 214 1.74 -9.67 -2.32
C VAL A 214 3.08 -9.11 -1.84
N ALA A 215 4.12 -9.16 -2.68
CA ALA A 215 5.43 -8.58 -2.36
C ALA A 215 5.33 -7.05 -2.21
N TYR A 216 4.63 -6.37 -3.11
CA TYR A 216 4.39 -4.93 -3.06
C TYR A 216 3.65 -4.48 -1.79
N ALA A 217 2.64 -5.25 -1.38
CA ALA A 217 1.92 -5.03 -0.13
C ALA A 217 2.81 -5.24 1.11
N ALA A 218 3.66 -6.27 1.09
CA ALA A 218 4.57 -6.58 2.19
C ALA A 218 5.58 -5.44 2.45
N GLU A 219 6.10 -4.78 1.41
CA GLU A 219 6.97 -3.60 1.54
C GLU A 219 6.26 -2.39 2.21
N ARG A 220 4.93 -2.42 2.29
CA ARG A 220 4.08 -1.42 2.95
C ARG A 220 3.50 -1.89 4.28
N TYR A 221 3.99 -3.03 4.79
CA TYR A 221 3.45 -3.69 5.99
C TYR A 221 1.95 -4.02 5.86
N ILE A 222 1.50 -4.35 4.65
CA ILE A 222 0.12 -4.76 4.39
C ILE A 222 0.09 -6.26 4.12
N THR A 223 -0.72 -6.99 4.88
CA THR A 223 -1.01 -8.40 4.63
C THR A 223 -2.17 -8.52 3.66
N VAL A 224 -1.99 -9.29 2.58
CA VAL A 224 -3.06 -9.61 1.64
C VAL A 224 -3.87 -10.78 2.17
N ILE A 225 -5.20 -10.62 2.22
CA ILE A 225 -6.17 -11.65 2.58
C ILE A 225 -6.99 -11.94 1.33
N PRO A 226 -6.70 -13.04 0.59
CA PRO A 226 -7.47 -13.39 -0.58
C PRO A 226 -8.80 -14.00 -0.18
N GLU A 227 -9.88 -13.58 -0.85
CA GLU A 227 -11.20 -14.17 -0.72
C GLU A 227 -11.56 -14.98 -1.97
N ILE A 228 -11.94 -16.22 -1.75
CA ILE A 228 -12.39 -17.17 -2.78
C ILE A 228 -13.75 -17.71 -2.35
N GLU A 229 -14.76 -17.49 -3.18
CA GLU A 229 -16.15 -17.81 -2.87
C GLU A 229 -16.52 -19.26 -3.23
N MET A 230 -17.10 -19.96 -2.24
CA MET A 230 -17.72 -21.28 -2.35
C MET A 230 -18.56 -21.59 -1.10
N PRO A 231 -19.74 -22.25 -1.20
CA PRO A 231 -20.46 -22.67 -2.42
C PRO A 231 -21.34 -21.59 -3.02
N GLY A 232 -21.55 -20.46 -2.33
CA GLY A 232 -22.24 -19.29 -2.85
C GLY A 232 -21.34 -18.45 -3.73
N HIS A 233 -21.91 -17.47 -4.43
CA HIS A 233 -21.16 -16.52 -5.27
C HIS A 233 -20.19 -17.20 -6.26
N SER A 234 -20.59 -18.36 -6.81
CA SER A 234 -19.70 -19.26 -7.56
C SER A 234 -20.13 -19.48 -9.01
N LEU A 235 -21.05 -18.67 -9.56
CA LEU A 235 -21.56 -18.85 -10.93
C LEU A 235 -20.44 -18.85 -11.98
N ALA A 236 -19.40 -18.03 -11.80
CA ALA A 236 -18.23 -18.03 -12.71
C ALA A 236 -17.51 -19.40 -12.70
N ALA A 237 -17.33 -20.00 -11.52
CA ALA A 237 -16.72 -21.32 -11.38
C ALA A 237 -17.61 -22.42 -11.97
N LEU A 238 -18.92 -22.40 -11.72
CA LEU A 238 -19.90 -23.33 -12.26
C LEU A 238 -20.03 -23.23 -13.78
N THR A 239 -19.91 -22.03 -14.34
CA THR A 239 -19.86 -21.82 -15.80
C THR A 239 -18.60 -22.46 -16.41
N ALA A 240 -17.47 -22.35 -15.72
CA ALA A 240 -16.22 -22.94 -16.16
C ALA A 240 -16.21 -24.48 -16.03
N TYR A 241 -16.81 -25.00 -14.94
CA TYR A 241 -16.85 -26.42 -14.58
C TYR A 241 -18.25 -26.82 -14.09
N PRO A 242 -19.20 -27.10 -15.01
CA PRO A 242 -20.60 -27.39 -14.67
C PRO A 242 -20.83 -28.60 -13.76
N TRP A 243 -19.88 -29.50 -13.68
CA TRP A 243 -19.94 -30.69 -12.80
C TRP A 243 -19.72 -30.37 -11.31
N LEU A 244 -19.41 -29.12 -10.95
CA LEU A 244 -19.31 -28.67 -9.55
C LEU A 244 -20.66 -28.40 -8.89
N GLY A 245 -21.76 -28.31 -9.70
CA GLY A 245 -23.13 -28.05 -9.24
C GLY A 245 -24.09 -29.18 -9.48
#